data_089452146ea13370c4e8a0215e6a8d38
#
_entry.id   089452146ea13370c4e8a0215e6a8d38
#
_cell.length_a   1.000
_cell.length_b   1.000
_cell.length_c   1.000
_cell.angle_alpha   90.00
_cell.angle_beta   90.00
_cell.angle_gamma   90.00
#
_symmetry.space_group_name_H-M   'P 1'
#
loop_
_entity.id
_entity.type
_entity.pdbx_description
1 polymer ?
#
loop_
_entity_poly.entity_id
_entity_poly.type
_entity_poly.pdbx_seq_one_letter_code
_entity_poly.pdbx_strand_id
1 'polypeptide(L)'
;MNNILEIKNLDLFFRAEEKEFQALYDINLNFERGKIHSIVGESGCGKTMTAMSILRLLPKTAFIKNGEILFNGENLLNCKESQMRNLRGNKIALIPQDPMTSLNPLYTIGNQLVEAIQAHSKVTERQALRKAREVMDLVKIVDSDSKLNFYPHEFSGGMKQRIIIAMALACNAELIIADEPTTALDVTIQKQIMDLILDIKNEFGTTVILISHDLALVSNYTDTVTVMYSGHIVEQARVNEFFKNPKHPYSVALLNSLPNTNPALKLKTITGAPPSIQEEISGCKFHPRCDFCEYGLCDIKNPILEQKAPEHFSACLRF
;
A
#
# COMPACT_ATOMS: atom_id res chain seq x y z
N MET A 1 -14.54 17.21 1.20
CA MET A 1 -13.16 16.69 0.94
C MET A 1 -13.15 16.04 -0.43
N ASN A 2 -12.08 16.18 -1.20
CA ASN A 2 -12.02 15.64 -2.57
C ASN A 2 -11.34 14.25 -2.53
N ASN A 3 -12.05 13.26 -1.98
CA ASN A 3 -11.52 11.90 -1.89
C ASN A 3 -11.65 11.18 -3.24
N ILE A 4 -10.60 10.51 -3.66
CA ILE A 4 -10.61 9.63 -4.83
C ILE A 4 -11.12 8.23 -4.47
N LEU A 5 -10.77 7.79 -3.25
CA LEU A 5 -11.13 6.48 -2.73
C LEU A 5 -11.57 6.60 -1.27
N GLU A 6 -12.65 5.92 -0.92
CA GLU A 6 -13.14 5.79 0.44
C GLU A 6 -13.41 4.31 0.74
N ILE A 7 -12.95 3.84 1.88
CA ILE A 7 -13.27 2.52 2.42
C ILE A 7 -14.11 2.75 3.68
N LYS A 8 -15.27 2.09 3.77
CA LYS A 8 -16.21 2.25 4.89
C LYS A 8 -16.57 0.90 5.46
N ASN A 9 -16.33 0.74 6.75
CA ASN A 9 -16.71 -0.43 7.58
C ASN A 9 -16.32 -1.77 6.93
N LEU A 10 -15.11 -1.85 6.34
CA LEU A 10 -14.68 -3.02 5.60
C LEU A 10 -14.26 -4.13 6.55
N ASP A 11 -14.98 -5.25 6.48
CA ASP A 11 -14.68 -6.52 7.15
C ASP A 11 -14.25 -7.57 6.13
N LEU A 12 -13.06 -8.14 6.30
CA LEU A 12 -12.54 -9.20 5.44
C LEU A 12 -12.28 -10.46 6.27
N PHE A 13 -12.68 -11.59 5.73
CA PHE A 13 -12.54 -12.91 6.34
C PHE A 13 -11.78 -13.87 5.43
N PHE A 14 -11.06 -14.80 6.06
CA PHE A 14 -10.54 -16.00 5.41
C PHE A 14 -11.35 -17.21 5.82
N ARG A 15 -11.59 -18.10 4.85
CA ARG A 15 -12.19 -19.42 5.11
C ARG A 15 -11.10 -20.49 5.02
N ALA A 16 -10.91 -21.21 6.12
CA ALA A 16 -10.02 -22.36 6.18
C ALA A 16 -10.83 -23.55 6.77
N GLU A 17 -10.99 -24.60 5.96
CA GLU A 17 -11.86 -25.73 6.28
C GLU A 17 -13.30 -25.26 6.59
N GLU A 18 -13.81 -25.50 7.81
CA GLU A 18 -15.14 -25.07 8.25
C GLU A 18 -15.13 -23.78 9.09
N LYS A 19 -13.95 -23.13 9.28
CA LYS A 19 -13.82 -21.95 10.13
C LYS A 19 -13.59 -20.70 9.30
N GLU A 20 -14.16 -19.59 9.78
CA GLU A 20 -13.90 -18.24 9.25
C GLU A 20 -13.03 -17.47 10.26
N PHE A 21 -11.98 -16.85 9.75
CA PHE A 21 -11.07 -16.00 10.52
C PHE A 21 -11.13 -14.60 9.98
N GLN A 22 -11.39 -13.62 10.84
CA GLN A 22 -11.44 -12.22 10.44
C GLN A 22 -10.02 -11.66 10.32
N ALA A 23 -9.72 -11.04 9.18
CA ALA A 23 -8.42 -10.48 8.85
C ALA A 23 -8.40 -8.96 8.87
N LEU A 24 -9.53 -8.32 8.53
CA LEU A 24 -9.70 -6.88 8.62
C LEU A 24 -10.96 -6.58 9.41
N TYR A 25 -10.87 -5.62 10.30
CA TYR A 25 -11.92 -5.28 11.25
C TYR A 25 -12.30 -3.81 11.08
N ASP A 26 -13.51 -3.56 10.58
CA ASP A 26 -14.10 -2.22 10.48
C ASP A 26 -13.13 -1.16 9.90
N ILE A 27 -12.49 -1.49 8.77
CA ILE A 27 -11.52 -0.59 8.14
C ILE A 27 -12.24 0.62 7.54
N ASN A 28 -11.87 1.80 8.03
CA ASN A 28 -12.38 3.08 7.57
C ASN A 28 -11.22 3.96 7.11
N LEU A 29 -11.11 4.24 5.80
CA LEU A 29 -10.01 4.97 5.17
C LEU A 29 -10.52 5.96 4.13
N ASN A 30 -9.91 7.14 4.10
CA ASN A 30 -10.15 8.16 3.09
C ASN A 30 -8.84 8.56 2.43
N PHE A 31 -8.83 8.54 1.10
CA PHE A 31 -7.67 8.88 0.28
C PHE A 31 -7.96 10.14 -0.53
N GLU A 32 -7.32 11.23 -0.16
CA GLU A 32 -7.46 12.54 -0.80
C GLU A 32 -6.71 12.56 -2.13
N ARG A 33 -7.32 13.17 -3.17
CA ARG A 33 -6.71 13.27 -4.51
C ARG A 33 -5.37 13.97 -4.50
N GLY A 34 -4.45 13.48 -5.31
CA GLY A 34 -3.14 14.08 -5.53
C GLY A 34 -2.22 14.05 -4.31
N LYS A 35 -2.51 13.17 -3.34
CA LYS A 35 -1.71 12.94 -2.14
C LYS A 35 -1.05 11.57 -2.17
N ILE A 36 0.02 11.42 -1.40
CA ILE A 36 0.64 10.12 -1.09
C ILE A 36 0.21 9.73 0.32
N HIS A 37 -0.58 8.68 0.42
CA HIS A 37 -1.07 8.12 1.68
C HIS A 37 -0.29 6.86 1.99
N SER A 38 0.30 6.76 3.18
CA SER A 38 0.99 5.52 3.57
C SER A 38 0.14 4.66 4.48
N ILE A 39 0.27 3.34 4.31
CA ILE A 39 -0.24 2.32 5.22
C ILE A 39 0.96 1.54 5.75
N VAL A 40 1.20 1.60 7.06
CA VAL A 40 2.37 1.01 7.72
C VAL A 40 1.96 0.02 8.81
N GLY A 41 2.88 -0.86 9.19
CA GLY A 41 2.71 -1.84 10.26
C GLY A 41 3.55 -3.08 10.01
N GLU A 42 3.60 -3.99 10.99
CA GLU A 42 4.33 -5.26 10.88
C GLU A 42 3.77 -6.16 9.77
N SER A 43 4.58 -7.14 9.32
CA SER A 43 4.12 -8.12 8.33
C SER A 43 2.89 -8.88 8.86
N GLY A 44 1.93 -9.16 7.98
CA GLY A 44 0.70 -9.86 8.34
C GLY A 44 -0.40 -9.01 9.01
N CYS A 45 -0.18 -7.69 9.26
CA CYS A 45 -1.21 -6.85 9.89
C CYS A 45 -2.39 -6.45 9.00
N GLY A 46 -2.42 -6.84 7.71
CA GLY A 46 -3.57 -6.61 6.81
C GLY A 46 -3.35 -5.59 5.68
N LYS A 47 -2.18 -4.93 5.57
CA LYS A 47 -1.90 -3.88 4.56
C LYS A 47 -2.18 -4.32 3.13
N THR A 48 -1.53 -5.40 2.69
CA THR A 48 -1.72 -5.98 1.34
C THR A 48 -3.15 -6.44 1.12
N MET A 49 -3.81 -7.00 2.15
CA MET A 49 -5.21 -7.44 2.03
C MET A 49 -6.15 -6.26 1.85
N THR A 50 -5.88 -5.12 2.49
CA THR A 50 -6.61 -3.86 2.25
C THR A 50 -6.45 -3.40 0.79
N ALA A 51 -5.23 -3.40 0.26
CA ALA A 51 -4.96 -3.07 -1.14
C ALA A 51 -5.64 -4.03 -2.13
N MET A 52 -5.55 -5.33 -1.88
CA MET A 52 -6.18 -6.36 -2.73
C MET A 52 -7.71 -6.29 -2.68
N SER A 53 -8.30 -5.84 -1.56
CA SER A 53 -9.74 -5.59 -1.45
C SER A 53 -10.20 -4.48 -2.41
N ILE A 54 -9.44 -3.39 -2.54
CA ILE A 54 -9.75 -2.28 -3.46
C ILE A 54 -9.82 -2.81 -4.90
N LEU A 55 -8.88 -3.66 -5.29
CA LEU A 55 -8.80 -4.23 -6.63
C LEU A 55 -9.69 -5.46 -6.82
N ARG A 56 -10.31 -5.99 -5.76
CA ARG A 56 -11.03 -7.27 -5.77
C ARG A 56 -10.15 -8.41 -6.33
N LEU A 57 -8.87 -8.41 -5.94
CA LEU A 57 -7.87 -9.45 -6.28
C LEU A 57 -7.56 -10.33 -5.07
N LEU A 58 -8.57 -10.59 -4.26
CA LEU A 58 -8.46 -11.43 -3.08
C LEU A 58 -8.20 -12.90 -3.47
N PRO A 59 -7.44 -13.65 -2.67
CA PRO A 59 -7.32 -15.09 -2.86
C PRO A 59 -8.69 -15.77 -2.68
N LYS A 60 -8.88 -16.94 -3.28
CA LYS A 60 -10.16 -17.68 -3.27
C LYS A 60 -10.69 -18.00 -1.86
N THR A 61 -9.81 -18.06 -0.90
CA THR A 61 -10.13 -18.29 0.51
C THR A 61 -10.58 -17.04 1.26
N ALA A 62 -10.37 -15.85 0.69
CA ALA A 62 -10.73 -14.58 1.32
C ALA A 62 -12.00 -13.98 0.70
N PHE A 63 -12.84 -13.38 1.54
CA PHE A 63 -14.07 -12.71 1.11
C PHE A 63 -14.39 -11.51 2.00
N ILE A 64 -15.00 -10.49 1.40
CA ILE A 64 -15.52 -9.33 2.12
C ILE A 64 -16.91 -9.65 2.62
N LYS A 65 -17.14 -9.50 3.91
CA LYS A 65 -18.43 -9.79 4.56
C LYS A 65 -19.30 -8.53 4.66
N ASN A 66 -18.68 -7.41 5.00
CA ASN A 66 -19.34 -6.11 5.14
C ASN A 66 -18.46 -4.99 4.55
N GLY A 67 -19.09 -3.85 4.33
CA GLY A 67 -18.42 -2.61 3.98
C GLY A 67 -18.64 -2.14 2.55
N GLU A 68 -18.04 -1.01 2.24
CA GLU A 68 -18.07 -0.38 0.92
C GLU A 68 -16.67 0.10 0.55
N ILE A 69 -16.38 0.08 -0.75
CA ILE A 69 -15.16 0.65 -1.34
C ILE A 69 -15.61 1.56 -2.47
N LEU A 70 -15.57 2.87 -2.22
CA LEU A 70 -16.05 3.89 -3.15
C LEU A 70 -14.87 4.50 -3.90
N PHE A 71 -14.78 4.27 -5.19
CA PHE A 71 -13.83 4.93 -6.09
C PHE A 71 -14.56 5.95 -6.94
N ASN A 72 -14.19 7.22 -6.84
CA ASN A 72 -14.92 8.33 -7.47
C ASN A 72 -16.44 8.34 -7.16
N GLY A 73 -16.81 7.86 -5.97
CA GLY A 73 -18.21 7.74 -5.53
C GLY A 73 -18.94 6.47 -5.99
N GLU A 74 -18.33 5.62 -6.85
CA GLU A 74 -18.89 4.34 -7.28
C GLU A 74 -18.39 3.20 -6.39
N ASN A 75 -19.32 2.37 -5.85
CA ASN A 75 -18.95 1.25 -5.01
C ASN A 75 -18.40 0.08 -5.84
N LEU A 76 -17.08 -0.15 -5.72
CA LEU A 76 -16.36 -1.19 -6.46
C LEU A 76 -16.87 -2.61 -6.15
N LEU A 77 -17.43 -2.85 -4.96
CA LEU A 77 -17.93 -4.16 -4.58
C LEU A 77 -19.19 -4.55 -5.38
N ASN A 78 -19.94 -3.55 -5.87
CA ASN A 78 -21.15 -3.75 -6.67
C ASN A 78 -20.86 -3.80 -8.18
N CYS A 79 -19.64 -3.48 -8.61
CA CYS A 79 -19.27 -3.49 -10.03
C CYS A 79 -19.24 -4.91 -10.60
N LYS A 80 -19.69 -5.05 -11.85
CA LYS A 80 -19.52 -6.30 -12.60
C LYS A 80 -18.03 -6.53 -12.90
N GLU A 81 -17.61 -7.77 -13.08
CA GLU A 81 -16.21 -8.08 -13.38
C GLU A 81 -15.68 -7.39 -14.65
N SER A 82 -16.53 -7.18 -15.65
CA SER A 82 -16.17 -6.40 -16.85
C SER A 82 -15.85 -4.94 -16.53
N GLN A 83 -16.54 -4.31 -15.57
CA GLN A 83 -16.26 -2.95 -15.11
C GLN A 83 -14.95 -2.92 -14.30
N MET A 84 -14.76 -3.87 -13.38
CA MET A 84 -13.51 -4.00 -12.62
C MET A 84 -12.31 -4.21 -13.54
N ARG A 85 -12.44 -5.01 -14.61
CA ARG A 85 -11.38 -5.23 -15.60
C ARG A 85 -11.01 -3.94 -16.33
N ASN A 86 -11.98 -3.06 -16.60
CA ASN A 86 -11.73 -1.76 -17.19
C ASN A 86 -11.07 -0.76 -16.21
N LEU A 87 -11.27 -0.94 -14.91
CA LEU A 87 -10.67 -0.08 -13.89
C LEU A 87 -9.23 -0.49 -13.55
N ARG A 88 -9.00 -1.82 -13.42
CA ARG A 88 -7.66 -2.37 -13.11
C ARG A 88 -6.70 -2.07 -14.26
N GLY A 89 -5.53 -1.51 -13.94
CA GLY A 89 -4.52 -1.11 -14.90
C GLY A 89 -4.80 0.20 -15.66
N ASN A 90 -6.05 0.62 -15.73
CA ASN A 90 -6.45 1.86 -16.42
C ASN A 90 -6.62 3.03 -15.44
N LYS A 91 -7.54 2.89 -14.46
CA LYS A 91 -7.84 3.93 -13.48
C LYS A 91 -7.17 3.68 -12.14
N ILE A 92 -7.03 2.41 -11.77
CA ILE A 92 -6.36 1.96 -10.54
C ILE A 92 -5.24 1.00 -10.95
N ALA A 93 -4.00 1.41 -10.78
CA ALA A 93 -2.83 0.59 -11.08
C ALA A 93 -2.23 0.02 -9.80
N LEU A 94 -1.64 -1.18 -9.90
CA LEU A 94 -0.90 -1.85 -8.82
C LEU A 94 0.56 -1.94 -9.19
N ILE A 95 1.43 -1.49 -8.29
CA ILE A 95 2.86 -1.80 -8.28
C ILE A 95 3.05 -2.87 -7.21
N PRO A 96 3.28 -4.14 -7.59
CA PRO A 96 3.38 -5.24 -6.64
C PRO A 96 4.73 -5.26 -5.92
N GLN A 97 4.79 -6.01 -4.82
CA GLN A 97 5.95 -6.12 -3.93
C GLN A 97 7.18 -6.76 -4.61
N ASP A 98 6.96 -7.76 -5.48
CA ASP A 98 8.06 -8.48 -6.13
C ASP A 98 8.14 -8.18 -7.63
N PRO A 99 9.13 -7.39 -8.08
CA PRO A 99 9.33 -7.12 -9.49
C PRO A 99 9.85 -8.33 -10.27
N MET A 100 10.42 -9.32 -9.59
CA MET A 100 11.04 -10.46 -10.26
C MET A 100 10.00 -11.43 -10.83
N THR A 101 8.86 -11.57 -10.17
CA THR A 101 7.77 -12.45 -10.57
C THR A 101 6.67 -11.75 -11.35
N SER A 102 6.68 -10.40 -11.39
CA SER A 102 5.63 -9.60 -12.02
C SER A 102 5.73 -9.49 -13.54
N LEU A 103 6.94 -9.65 -14.09
CA LEU A 103 7.19 -9.65 -15.54
C LEU A 103 7.25 -11.08 -16.07
N ASN A 104 6.56 -11.32 -17.19
CA ASN A 104 6.61 -12.64 -17.84
C ASN A 104 7.98 -12.83 -18.52
N PRO A 105 8.80 -13.83 -18.12
CA PRO A 105 10.16 -14.00 -18.65
C PRO A 105 10.21 -14.44 -20.13
N LEU A 106 9.10 -14.89 -20.70
CA LEU A 106 9.02 -15.40 -22.08
C LEU A 106 8.73 -14.32 -23.12
N TYR A 107 8.36 -13.11 -22.69
CA TYR A 107 8.02 -12.00 -23.59
C TYR A 107 8.98 -10.83 -23.37
N THR A 108 9.27 -10.11 -24.45
CA THR A 108 10.06 -8.87 -24.35
C THR A 108 9.32 -7.80 -23.57
N ILE A 109 10.04 -6.83 -23.06
CA ILE A 109 9.45 -5.69 -22.33
C ILE A 109 8.51 -4.89 -23.25
N GLY A 110 8.88 -4.71 -24.52
CA GLY A 110 8.03 -4.05 -25.51
C GLY A 110 6.69 -4.76 -25.70
N ASN A 111 6.71 -6.08 -25.83
CA ASN A 111 5.47 -6.86 -25.98
C ASN A 111 4.55 -6.70 -24.76
N GLN A 112 5.09 -6.75 -23.55
CA GLN A 112 4.32 -6.63 -22.31
C GLN A 112 3.75 -5.21 -22.12
N LEU A 113 4.51 -4.16 -22.46
CA LEU A 113 4.03 -2.78 -22.46
C LEU A 113 2.95 -2.54 -23.51
N VAL A 114 3.13 -3.06 -24.73
CA VAL A 114 2.13 -2.97 -25.80
C VAL A 114 0.84 -3.65 -25.43
N GLU A 115 0.92 -4.86 -24.85
CA GLU A 115 -0.24 -5.60 -24.34
C GLU A 115 -1.00 -4.78 -23.27
N ALA A 116 -0.28 -4.24 -22.28
CA ALA A 116 -0.88 -3.42 -21.24
C ALA A 116 -1.59 -2.18 -21.81
N ILE A 117 -1.00 -1.50 -22.80
CA ILE A 117 -1.58 -0.33 -23.43
C ILE A 117 -2.82 -0.71 -24.26
N GLN A 118 -2.74 -1.77 -25.06
CA GLN A 118 -3.84 -2.21 -25.93
C GLN A 118 -5.00 -2.84 -25.15
N ALA A 119 -4.75 -3.38 -23.95
CA ALA A 119 -5.81 -3.89 -23.08
C ALA A 119 -6.86 -2.83 -22.72
N HIS A 120 -6.46 -1.54 -22.71
CA HIS A 120 -7.31 -0.43 -22.27
C HIS A 120 -7.52 0.65 -23.34
N SER A 121 -6.90 0.54 -24.50
CA SER A 121 -7.00 1.54 -25.57
C SER A 121 -7.07 0.89 -26.93
N LYS A 122 -7.93 1.44 -27.80
CA LYS A 122 -8.03 1.00 -29.19
C LYS A 122 -6.96 1.68 -30.05
N VAL A 123 -5.71 1.31 -29.85
CA VAL A 123 -4.56 1.86 -30.59
C VAL A 123 -3.90 0.78 -31.44
N THR A 124 -3.28 1.19 -32.55
CA THR A 124 -2.46 0.28 -33.37
C THR A 124 -1.19 -0.10 -32.61
N GLU A 125 -0.58 -1.23 -32.94
CA GLU A 125 0.68 -1.69 -32.35
C GLU A 125 1.77 -0.60 -32.46
N ARG A 126 1.88 0.08 -33.61
CA ARG A 126 2.83 1.18 -33.81
C ARG A 126 2.61 2.34 -32.84
N GLN A 127 1.35 2.67 -32.54
CA GLN A 127 1.01 3.71 -31.57
C GLN A 127 1.32 3.25 -30.13
N ALA A 128 1.01 1.99 -29.82
CA ALA A 128 1.33 1.40 -28.54
C ALA A 128 2.85 1.35 -28.28
N LEU A 129 3.65 0.94 -29.28
CA LEU A 129 5.11 0.95 -29.19
C LEU A 129 5.67 2.35 -28.96
N ARG A 130 5.12 3.37 -29.62
CA ARG A 130 5.53 4.76 -29.37
C ARG A 130 5.25 5.16 -27.92
N LYS A 131 4.06 4.86 -27.42
CA LYS A 131 3.69 5.15 -26.02
C LYS A 131 4.53 4.33 -25.04
N ALA A 132 4.84 3.07 -25.35
CA ALA A 132 5.74 2.23 -24.55
C ALA A 132 7.12 2.87 -24.41
N ARG A 133 7.66 3.45 -25.47
CA ARG A 133 8.92 4.21 -25.45
C ARG A 133 8.80 5.44 -24.53
N GLU A 134 7.76 6.25 -24.75
CA GLU A 134 7.51 7.47 -23.95
C GLU A 134 7.46 7.16 -22.45
N VAL A 135 6.77 6.09 -22.02
CA VAL A 135 6.72 5.72 -20.59
C VAL A 135 8.05 5.13 -20.10
N MET A 136 8.81 4.42 -20.94
CA MET A 136 10.16 3.96 -20.58
C MET A 136 11.12 5.12 -20.36
N ASP A 137 11.05 6.16 -21.19
CA ASP A 137 11.85 7.39 -21.03
C ASP A 137 11.44 8.13 -19.75
N LEU A 138 10.13 8.22 -19.47
CA LEU A 138 9.59 8.85 -18.26
C LEU A 138 10.15 8.19 -16.98
N VAL A 139 10.25 6.86 -16.96
CA VAL A 139 10.85 6.13 -15.83
C VAL A 139 12.38 6.10 -15.86
N LYS A 140 13.00 6.90 -16.73
CA LYS A 140 14.47 7.08 -16.83
C LYS A 140 15.21 5.78 -17.20
N ILE A 141 14.63 4.97 -18.08
CA ILE A 141 15.31 3.83 -18.72
C ILE A 141 16.10 4.36 -19.92
N VAL A 142 17.43 4.33 -19.83
CA VAL A 142 18.33 4.76 -20.92
C VAL A 142 18.24 3.77 -22.08
N ASP A 143 18.35 4.26 -23.33
CA ASP A 143 18.26 3.48 -24.57
C ASP A 143 16.93 2.68 -24.69
N SER A 144 15.82 3.33 -24.38
CA SER A 144 14.48 2.74 -24.34
C SER A 144 14.14 1.99 -25.63
N ASP A 145 14.51 2.51 -26.81
CA ASP A 145 14.27 1.88 -28.11
C ASP A 145 14.85 0.48 -28.24
N SER A 146 16.12 0.31 -27.88
CA SER A 146 16.79 -0.99 -27.94
C SER A 146 16.24 -1.94 -26.88
N LYS A 147 15.98 -1.40 -25.67
CA LYS A 147 15.54 -2.17 -24.50
C LYS A 147 14.09 -2.67 -24.56
N LEU A 148 13.26 -2.10 -25.44
CA LEU A 148 11.94 -2.70 -25.74
C LEU A 148 12.04 -4.14 -26.26
N ASN A 149 13.15 -4.49 -26.92
CA ASN A 149 13.37 -5.84 -27.46
C ASN A 149 14.02 -6.80 -26.45
N PHE A 150 14.39 -6.32 -25.26
CA PHE A 150 15.04 -7.11 -24.23
C PHE A 150 14.01 -7.90 -23.41
N TYR A 151 14.44 -9.02 -22.86
CA TYR A 151 13.67 -9.84 -21.95
C TYR A 151 13.90 -9.42 -20.48
N PRO A 152 12.97 -9.74 -19.58
CA PRO A 152 13.10 -9.36 -18.17
C PRO A 152 14.43 -9.77 -17.51
N HIS A 153 15.01 -10.91 -17.87
CA HIS A 153 16.26 -11.38 -17.27
C HIS A 153 17.50 -10.54 -17.64
N GLU A 154 17.39 -9.68 -18.66
CA GLU A 154 18.46 -8.76 -19.08
C GLU A 154 18.47 -7.44 -18.28
N PHE A 155 17.52 -7.26 -17.33
CA PHE A 155 17.38 -6.07 -16.52
C PHE A 155 17.74 -6.33 -15.05
N SER A 156 18.35 -5.34 -14.40
CA SER A 156 18.53 -5.34 -12.94
C SER A 156 17.19 -5.21 -12.19
N GLY A 157 17.16 -5.54 -10.90
CA GLY A 157 15.96 -5.42 -10.08
C GLY A 157 15.35 -4.03 -10.10
N GLY A 158 16.17 -2.98 -9.94
CA GLY A 158 15.72 -1.59 -10.01
C GLY A 158 15.19 -1.19 -11.39
N MET A 159 15.76 -1.72 -12.48
CA MET A 159 15.22 -1.50 -13.83
C MET A 159 13.89 -2.22 -14.04
N LYS A 160 13.72 -3.45 -13.55
CA LYS A 160 12.43 -4.17 -13.58
C LYS A 160 11.36 -3.39 -12.82
N GLN A 161 11.70 -2.84 -11.66
CA GLN A 161 10.78 -2.00 -10.90
C GLN A 161 10.35 -0.76 -11.67
N ARG A 162 11.28 -0.07 -12.35
CA ARG A 162 10.96 1.05 -13.24
C ARG A 162 10.04 0.65 -14.39
N ILE A 163 10.24 -0.52 -14.98
CA ILE A 163 9.38 -1.06 -16.04
C ILE A 163 7.95 -1.33 -15.52
N ILE A 164 7.80 -1.88 -14.32
CA ILE A 164 6.48 -2.08 -13.69
C ILE A 164 5.80 -0.74 -13.43
N ILE A 165 6.56 0.27 -12.97
CA ILE A 165 6.05 1.64 -12.83
C ILE A 165 5.64 2.21 -14.19
N ALA A 166 6.42 1.98 -15.26
CA ALA A 166 6.06 2.36 -16.62
C ALA A 166 4.75 1.73 -17.08
N MET A 167 4.52 0.45 -16.76
CA MET A 167 3.25 -0.23 -17.05
C MET A 167 2.08 0.41 -16.30
N ALA A 168 2.26 0.78 -15.03
CA ALA A 168 1.25 1.46 -14.24
C ALA A 168 0.90 2.86 -14.82
N LEU A 169 1.86 3.54 -15.43
CA LEU A 169 1.69 4.85 -16.04
C LEU A 169 1.11 4.80 -17.46
N ALA A 170 1.30 3.68 -18.14
CA ALA A 170 0.96 3.56 -19.56
C ALA A 170 -0.52 3.84 -19.86
N CYS A 171 -1.42 3.72 -18.88
CA CYS A 171 -2.86 3.97 -19.02
C CYS A 171 -3.34 5.22 -18.26
N ASN A 172 -2.44 6.08 -17.75
CA ASN A 172 -2.79 7.30 -17.02
C ASN A 172 -3.66 7.03 -15.79
N ALA A 173 -3.23 6.11 -14.91
CA ALA A 173 -3.95 5.76 -13.70
C ALA A 173 -4.16 6.98 -12.78
N GLU A 174 -5.37 7.12 -12.26
CA GLU A 174 -5.73 8.17 -11.30
C GLU A 174 -5.27 7.81 -9.88
N LEU A 175 -5.20 6.50 -9.58
CA LEU A 175 -4.77 5.93 -8.32
C LEU A 175 -3.71 4.84 -8.56
N ILE A 176 -2.58 4.96 -7.90
CA ILE A 176 -1.53 3.94 -7.87
C ILE A 176 -1.48 3.35 -6.46
N ILE A 177 -1.59 2.03 -6.36
CA ILE A 177 -1.34 1.28 -5.14
C ILE A 177 0.06 0.69 -5.27
N ALA A 178 0.99 1.13 -4.44
CA ALA A 178 2.36 0.65 -4.42
C ALA A 178 2.55 -0.22 -3.16
N ASP A 179 2.54 -1.53 -3.36
CA ASP A 179 2.71 -2.50 -2.28
C ASP A 179 4.19 -2.83 -2.11
N GLU A 180 4.81 -2.22 -1.11
CA GLU A 180 6.24 -2.35 -0.80
C GLU A 180 7.17 -2.18 -2.02
N PRO A 181 7.05 -1.10 -2.80
CA PRO A 181 7.66 -0.98 -4.13
C PRO A 181 9.20 -0.94 -4.11
N THR A 182 9.81 -0.89 -2.94
CA THR A 182 11.26 -0.77 -2.75
C THR A 182 11.88 -1.98 -2.04
N THR A 183 11.08 -2.98 -1.69
CA THR A 183 11.57 -4.20 -1.04
C THR A 183 12.54 -4.94 -1.96
N ALA A 184 13.61 -5.48 -1.40
CA ALA A 184 14.72 -6.15 -2.10
C ALA A 184 15.58 -5.26 -3.02
N LEU A 185 15.50 -3.92 -2.88
CA LEU A 185 16.36 -2.97 -3.58
C LEU A 185 17.36 -2.35 -2.60
N ASP A 186 18.55 -1.96 -3.11
CA ASP A 186 19.49 -1.19 -2.30
C ASP A 186 19.00 0.23 -2.03
N VAL A 187 19.52 0.86 -0.96
CA VAL A 187 19.06 2.17 -0.45
C VAL A 187 19.10 3.26 -1.53
N THR A 188 20.10 3.22 -2.41
CA THR A 188 20.24 4.21 -3.49
C THR A 188 19.11 4.06 -4.51
N ILE A 189 18.82 2.83 -4.92
CA ILE A 189 17.74 2.53 -5.85
C ILE A 189 16.37 2.78 -5.20
N GLN A 190 16.20 2.45 -3.92
CA GLN A 190 14.97 2.77 -3.16
C GLN A 190 14.65 4.26 -3.26
N LYS A 191 15.64 5.13 -2.97
CA LYS A 191 15.46 6.58 -3.09
C LYS A 191 15.05 6.97 -4.52
N GLN A 192 15.74 6.46 -5.54
CA GLN A 192 15.43 6.77 -6.94
C GLN A 192 14.02 6.35 -7.36
N ILE A 193 13.52 5.23 -6.85
CA ILE A 193 12.15 4.76 -7.11
C ILE A 193 11.13 5.67 -6.41
N MET A 194 11.39 6.07 -5.17
CA MET A 194 10.50 6.98 -4.45
C MET A 194 10.48 8.38 -5.05
N ASP A 195 11.64 8.91 -5.47
CA ASP A 195 11.74 10.18 -6.20
C ASP A 195 10.92 10.10 -7.51
N LEU A 196 11.00 8.99 -8.25
CA LEU A 196 10.22 8.76 -9.45
C LEU A 196 8.70 8.76 -9.16
N ILE A 197 8.25 8.08 -8.10
CA ILE A 197 6.83 8.07 -7.68
C ILE A 197 6.37 9.50 -7.32
N LEU A 198 7.22 10.28 -6.64
CA LEU A 198 6.93 11.67 -6.31
C LEU A 198 6.85 12.55 -7.56
N ASP A 199 7.78 12.40 -8.52
CA ASP A 199 7.75 13.08 -9.82
C ASP A 199 6.42 12.81 -10.54
N ILE A 200 6.01 11.55 -10.65
CA ILE A 200 4.74 11.10 -11.24
C ILE A 200 3.55 11.76 -10.57
N LYS A 201 3.49 11.72 -9.23
CA LYS A 201 2.42 12.34 -8.46
C LYS A 201 2.32 13.82 -8.76
N ASN A 202 3.46 14.54 -8.84
CA ASN A 202 3.47 15.98 -9.07
C ASN A 202 3.13 16.35 -10.52
N GLU A 203 3.58 15.56 -11.51
CA GLU A 203 3.36 15.83 -12.93
C GLU A 203 1.94 15.50 -13.38
N PHE A 204 1.40 14.36 -12.93
CA PHE A 204 0.10 13.85 -13.39
C PHE A 204 -1.04 14.06 -12.38
N GLY A 205 -0.76 14.56 -11.16
CA GLY A 205 -1.76 14.68 -10.09
C GLY A 205 -2.28 13.34 -9.58
N THR A 206 -1.54 12.26 -9.83
CA THR A 206 -1.89 10.90 -9.43
C THR A 206 -1.91 10.75 -7.92
N THR A 207 -2.92 10.07 -7.39
CA THR A 207 -2.97 9.70 -5.97
C THR A 207 -2.20 8.40 -5.76
N VAL A 208 -1.46 8.30 -4.67
CA VAL A 208 -0.66 7.10 -4.37
C VAL A 208 -1.04 6.56 -2.99
N ILE A 209 -1.29 5.26 -2.91
CA ILE A 209 -1.33 4.50 -1.67
C ILE A 209 -0.02 3.73 -1.58
N LEU A 210 0.83 4.14 -0.64
CA LEU A 210 2.13 3.51 -0.40
C LEU A 210 2.03 2.55 0.80
N ILE A 211 2.14 1.28 0.55
CA ILE A 211 2.32 0.29 1.62
C ILE A 211 3.82 0.13 1.85
N SER A 212 4.24 0.31 3.09
CA SER A 212 5.65 0.18 3.45
C SER A 212 5.81 -0.23 4.91
N HIS A 213 6.90 -0.93 5.20
CA HIS A 213 7.39 -1.14 6.56
C HIS A 213 8.57 -0.19 6.90
N ASP A 214 9.04 0.59 5.92
CA ASP A 214 10.13 1.55 6.10
C ASP A 214 9.57 2.94 6.44
N LEU A 215 9.61 3.28 7.72
CA LEU A 215 9.14 4.58 8.22
C LEU A 215 10.03 5.74 7.79
N ALA A 216 11.31 5.51 7.42
CA ALA A 216 12.16 6.57 6.92
C ALA A 216 11.71 7.01 5.52
N LEU A 217 11.30 6.08 4.65
CA LEU A 217 10.68 6.43 3.38
C LEU A 217 9.33 7.16 3.60
N VAL A 218 8.51 6.66 4.52
CA VAL A 218 7.22 7.27 4.85
C VAL A 218 7.39 8.72 5.29
N SER A 219 8.36 9.02 6.16
CA SER A 219 8.59 10.39 6.68
C SER A 219 8.96 11.39 5.59
N ASN A 220 9.63 10.95 4.53
CA ASN A 220 10.15 11.82 3.49
C ASN A 220 9.21 12.00 2.29
N TYR A 221 8.32 11.03 2.04
CA TYR A 221 7.58 10.97 0.77
C TYR A 221 6.07 11.03 0.92
N THR A 222 5.50 10.91 2.13
CA THR A 222 4.06 10.80 2.27
C THR A 222 3.41 12.02 2.92
N ASP A 223 2.14 12.24 2.63
CA ASP A 223 1.33 13.33 3.20
C ASP A 223 0.64 12.87 4.50
N THR A 224 0.18 11.60 4.54
CA THR A 224 -0.53 11.00 5.69
C THR A 224 -0.03 9.60 5.98
N VAL A 225 -0.16 9.20 7.23
CA VAL A 225 0.20 7.86 7.72
C VAL A 225 -1.01 7.20 8.36
N THR A 226 -1.26 5.96 7.97
CA THR A 226 -2.19 5.05 8.63
C THR A 226 -1.40 3.87 9.19
N VAL A 227 -1.49 3.64 10.49
CA VAL A 227 -0.85 2.52 11.16
C VAL A 227 -1.84 1.39 11.35
N MET A 228 -1.49 0.20 10.87
CA MET A 228 -2.28 -1.02 11.04
C MET A 228 -1.61 -2.01 11.98
N TYR A 229 -2.39 -2.62 12.84
CA TYR A 229 -1.98 -3.71 13.71
C TYR A 229 -3.06 -4.78 13.79
N SER A 230 -2.71 -6.04 13.50
CA SER A 230 -3.63 -7.20 13.59
C SER A 230 -5.02 -6.93 12.98
N GLY A 231 -5.06 -6.44 11.75
CA GLY A 231 -6.30 -6.18 11.02
C GLY A 231 -7.07 -4.92 11.43
N HIS A 232 -6.55 -4.12 12.34
CA HIS A 232 -7.18 -2.88 12.83
C HIS A 232 -6.36 -1.66 12.43
N ILE A 233 -7.04 -0.53 12.21
CA ILE A 233 -6.39 0.78 12.16
C ILE A 233 -6.20 1.25 13.61
N VAL A 234 -4.95 1.47 14.00
CA VAL A 234 -4.64 1.89 15.37
C VAL A 234 -4.30 3.38 15.47
N GLU A 235 -3.80 3.98 14.39
CA GLU A 235 -3.52 5.40 14.33
C GLU A 235 -3.58 5.93 12.91
N GLN A 236 -4.10 7.17 12.74
CA GLN A 236 -4.09 7.92 11.48
C GLN A 236 -3.72 9.37 11.76
N ALA A 237 -2.76 9.91 11.00
CA ALA A 237 -2.35 11.30 11.16
C ALA A 237 -1.72 11.86 9.89
N ARG A 238 -1.53 13.18 9.83
CA ARG A 238 -0.56 13.78 8.92
C ARG A 238 0.84 13.33 9.29
N VAL A 239 1.69 13.10 8.29
CA VAL A 239 3.03 12.56 8.50
C VAL A 239 3.83 13.35 9.55
N ASN A 240 3.82 14.68 9.48
CA ASN A 240 4.56 15.53 10.42
C ASN A 240 4.08 15.37 11.88
N GLU A 241 2.78 15.22 12.10
CA GLU A 241 2.20 15.03 13.44
C GLU A 241 2.47 13.62 13.96
N PHE A 242 2.39 12.61 13.09
CA PHE A 242 2.72 11.24 13.45
C PHE A 242 4.15 11.10 13.98
N PHE A 243 5.15 11.66 13.27
CA PHE A 243 6.56 11.56 13.69
C PHE A 243 6.90 12.42 14.91
N LYS A 244 6.19 13.54 15.13
CA LYS A 244 6.43 14.41 16.28
C LYS A 244 5.74 13.94 17.56
N ASN A 245 4.53 13.42 17.47
CA ASN A 245 3.65 13.19 18.61
C ASN A 245 2.72 11.99 18.38
N PRO A 246 3.28 10.78 18.20
CA PRO A 246 2.48 9.56 18.01
C PRO A 246 1.57 9.34 19.22
N LYS A 247 0.33 8.89 19.00
CA LYS A 247 -0.71 8.74 20.02
C LYS A 247 -0.95 7.30 20.43
N HIS A 248 -0.60 6.32 19.59
CA HIS A 248 -0.78 4.92 19.92
C HIS A 248 0.56 4.31 20.41
N PRO A 249 0.58 3.54 21.51
CA PRO A 249 1.80 2.90 22.02
C PRO A 249 2.54 2.04 21.00
N TYR A 250 1.81 1.37 20.09
CA TYR A 250 2.43 0.62 18.99
C TYR A 250 3.19 1.54 18.01
N SER A 251 2.62 2.69 17.67
CA SER A 251 3.30 3.68 16.83
C SER A 251 4.56 4.24 17.49
N VAL A 252 4.49 4.50 18.80
CA VAL A 252 5.67 4.89 19.60
C VAL A 252 6.74 3.81 19.54
N ALA A 253 6.35 2.54 19.71
CA ALA A 253 7.27 1.42 19.66
C ALA A 253 7.90 1.23 18.26
N LEU A 254 7.10 1.40 17.19
CA LEU A 254 7.59 1.38 15.81
C LEU A 254 8.65 2.48 15.57
N LEU A 255 8.37 3.70 15.99
CA LEU A 255 9.30 4.82 15.84
C LEU A 255 10.58 4.63 16.67
N ASN A 256 10.48 4.06 17.86
CA ASN A 256 11.63 3.75 18.72
C ASN A 256 12.51 2.61 18.19
N SER A 257 12.00 1.81 17.25
CA SER A 257 12.76 0.76 16.56
C SER A 257 13.56 1.27 15.37
N LEU A 258 13.38 2.53 14.97
CA LEU A 258 14.18 3.13 13.90
C LEU A 258 15.64 3.36 14.37
N PRO A 259 16.61 3.13 13.47
CA PRO A 259 18.01 3.47 13.75
C PRO A 259 18.14 4.94 14.13
N ASN A 260 18.67 5.20 15.33
CA ASN A 260 18.91 6.54 15.80
C ASN A 260 20.29 7.01 15.34
N THR A 261 20.41 8.31 15.02
CA THR A 261 21.70 8.95 14.71
C THR A 261 22.65 8.99 15.92
N ASN A 262 22.12 8.81 17.15
CA ASN A 262 22.91 8.71 18.36
C ASN A 262 23.21 7.24 18.72
N PRO A 263 24.45 6.75 18.50
CA PRO A 263 24.82 5.35 18.76
C PRO A 263 24.77 4.95 20.24
N ALA A 264 24.66 5.91 21.16
CA ALA A 264 24.55 5.65 22.60
C ALA A 264 23.12 5.22 23.03
N LEU A 265 22.11 5.45 22.18
CA LEU A 265 20.74 5.04 22.44
C LEU A 265 20.53 3.61 21.94
N LYS A 266 20.27 2.68 22.88
CA LYS A 266 19.90 1.30 22.52
C LYS A 266 18.56 1.32 21.76
N LEU A 267 18.55 0.66 20.61
CA LEU A 267 17.30 0.38 19.86
C LEU A 267 16.34 -0.40 20.78
N LYS A 268 15.12 0.12 20.94
CA LYS A 268 14.05 -0.61 21.60
C LYS A 268 13.30 -1.42 20.55
N THR A 269 13.45 -2.73 20.60
CA THR A 269 12.64 -3.63 19.77
C THR A 269 11.27 -3.86 20.42
N ILE A 270 10.24 -4.06 19.60
CA ILE A 270 8.92 -4.46 20.08
C ILE A 270 9.01 -5.91 20.55
N THR A 271 8.73 -6.16 21.83
CA THR A 271 8.81 -7.49 22.42
C THR A 271 7.73 -8.43 21.88
N GLY A 272 8.07 -9.71 21.69
CA GLY A 272 7.15 -10.74 21.21
C GLY A 272 6.88 -10.67 19.71
N ALA A 273 6.14 -11.65 19.19
CA ALA A 273 5.69 -11.69 17.80
C ALA A 273 4.29 -11.08 17.67
N PRO A 274 3.93 -10.52 16.48
CA PRO A 274 2.56 -10.14 16.22
C PRO A 274 1.64 -11.39 16.29
N PRO A 275 0.40 -11.24 16.80
CA PRO A 275 -0.52 -12.36 16.91
C PRO A 275 -0.87 -12.92 15.53
N SER A 276 -1.09 -14.24 15.48
CA SER A 276 -1.59 -14.88 14.28
C SER A 276 -3.07 -14.52 14.06
N ILE A 277 -3.57 -14.66 12.81
CA ILE A 277 -4.98 -14.43 12.48
C ILE A 277 -5.94 -15.39 13.22
N GLN A 278 -5.41 -16.53 13.70
CA GLN A 278 -6.19 -17.54 14.43
C GLN A 278 -6.23 -17.27 15.93
N GLU A 279 -5.42 -16.34 16.41
CA GLU A 279 -5.32 -16.02 17.83
C GLU A 279 -6.37 -14.99 18.22
N GLU A 280 -7.33 -15.40 19.04
CA GLU A 280 -8.34 -14.50 19.57
C GLU A 280 -7.79 -13.71 20.76
N ILE A 281 -7.48 -12.45 20.54
CA ILE A 281 -7.10 -11.51 21.60
C ILE A 281 -8.30 -10.65 21.94
N SER A 282 -8.72 -10.65 23.21
CA SER A 282 -9.78 -9.76 23.72
C SER A 282 -9.26 -8.33 23.85
N GLY A 283 -10.12 -7.35 23.81
CA GLY A 283 -9.76 -5.95 24.00
C GLY A 283 -8.81 -5.41 22.93
N CYS A 284 -7.93 -4.50 23.33
CA CYS A 284 -6.89 -3.92 22.45
C CYS A 284 -5.95 -5.02 21.94
N LYS A 285 -5.84 -5.20 20.63
CA LYS A 285 -5.01 -6.27 20.03
C LYS A 285 -3.52 -6.14 20.37
N PHE A 286 -3.07 -4.93 20.68
CA PHE A 286 -1.69 -4.67 21.06
C PHE A 286 -1.41 -4.85 22.55
N HIS A 287 -2.43 -5.04 23.42
CA HIS A 287 -2.26 -5.08 24.87
C HIS A 287 -1.19 -6.08 25.38
N PRO A 288 -1.03 -7.29 24.78
CA PRO A 288 -0.03 -8.25 25.27
C PRO A 288 1.42 -7.80 25.07
N ARG A 289 1.65 -6.84 24.16
CA ARG A 289 2.98 -6.30 23.80
C ARG A 289 3.14 -4.83 24.20
N CYS A 290 2.16 -4.27 24.93
CA CYS A 290 2.09 -2.83 25.23
C CYS A 290 2.74 -2.55 26.58
N ASP A 291 3.82 -1.75 26.59
CA ASP A 291 4.48 -1.29 27.83
C ASP A 291 3.56 -0.43 28.72
N PHE A 292 2.46 0.08 28.15
CA PHE A 292 1.48 0.95 28.83
C PHE A 292 0.15 0.23 29.10
N CYS A 293 0.12 -1.11 29.03
CA CYS A 293 -1.10 -1.87 29.24
C CYS A 293 -1.65 -1.66 30.65
N GLU A 294 -2.96 -1.38 30.74
CA GLU A 294 -3.71 -1.36 32.00
C GLU A 294 -4.67 -2.56 31.97
N TYR A 295 -4.28 -3.58 32.77
CA TYR A 295 -5.10 -4.78 32.92
C TYR A 295 -6.46 -4.45 33.57
N GLY A 296 -7.52 -5.09 33.09
CA GLY A 296 -8.91 -4.77 33.47
C GLY A 296 -9.53 -3.68 32.57
N LEU A 297 -8.73 -2.99 31.75
CA LEU A 297 -9.21 -2.02 30.75
C LEU A 297 -8.79 -2.46 29.34
N CYS A 298 -7.47 -2.53 29.06
CA CYS A 298 -6.96 -2.77 27.72
C CYS A 298 -7.16 -4.20 27.23
N ASP A 299 -7.21 -5.18 28.12
CA ASP A 299 -7.47 -6.59 27.85
C ASP A 299 -8.96 -6.95 27.70
N ILE A 300 -9.85 -6.01 28.09
CA ILE A 300 -11.33 -6.24 28.06
C ILE A 300 -11.99 -5.39 26.96
N LYS A 301 -11.66 -4.09 26.87
CA LYS A 301 -12.35 -3.15 25.97
C LYS A 301 -11.63 -3.04 24.63
N ASN A 302 -12.37 -3.18 23.53
CA ASN A 302 -11.89 -2.86 22.21
C ASN A 302 -11.81 -1.35 22.05
N PRO A 303 -10.62 -0.77 21.76
CA PRO A 303 -10.53 0.64 21.47
C PRO A 303 -11.14 0.95 20.11
N ILE A 304 -11.80 2.09 20.00
CA ILE A 304 -12.30 2.64 18.73
C ILE A 304 -11.36 3.76 18.25
N LEU A 305 -11.32 3.99 16.96
CA LEU A 305 -10.51 5.05 16.37
C LEU A 305 -11.18 6.40 16.63
N GLU A 306 -10.63 7.20 17.55
CA GLU A 306 -11.16 8.49 17.96
C GLU A 306 -10.21 9.63 17.61
N GLN A 307 -10.75 10.81 17.34
CA GLN A 307 -9.95 11.99 17.11
C GLN A 307 -9.32 12.47 18.44
N LYS A 308 -7.99 12.47 18.50
CA LYS A 308 -7.21 12.93 19.67
C LYS A 308 -6.61 14.32 19.48
N ALA A 309 -6.48 14.78 18.24
CA ALA A 309 -6.06 16.12 17.84
C ALA A 309 -6.60 16.44 16.43
N PRO A 310 -6.51 17.67 15.92
CA PRO A 310 -6.89 17.98 14.56
C PRO A 310 -6.22 17.06 13.55
N GLU A 311 -7.01 16.35 12.73
CA GLU A 311 -6.56 15.35 11.74
C GLU A 311 -5.65 14.25 12.30
N HIS A 312 -5.76 13.94 13.59
CA HIS A 312 -5.01 12.90 14.27
C HIS A 312 -5.96 11.99 15.09
N PHE A 313 -6.03 10.74 14.68
CA PHE A 313 -6.92 9.73 15.25
C PHE A 313 -6.11 8.59 15.86
N SER A 314 -6.53 8.06 16.99
CA SER A 314 -5.89 6.93 17.64
C SER A 314 -6.90 6.02 18.32
N ALA A 315 -6.70 4.71 18.19
CA ALA A 315 -7.47 3.66 18.85
C ALA A 315 -6.76 3.23 20.15
N CYS A 316 -6.58 4.17 21.08
CA CYS A 316 -5.98 3.89 22.38
C CYS A 316 -6.90 4.38 23.52
N LEU A 317 -7.14 3.49 24.51
CA LEU A 317 -8.00 3.76 25.67
C LEU A 317 -7.33 4.70 26.70
N ARG A 318 -6.02 4.87 26.63
CA ARG A 318 -5.22 5.63 27.61
C ARG A 318 -4.73 7.00 27.14
N PHE A 319 -4.62 7.22 25.83
CA PHE A 319 -4.05 8.44 25.23
C PHE A 319 -5.03 9.10 24.26
#